data_20c92cba50329dc7e5febd3fabe3f85b
#
_entry.id   20c92cba50329dc7e5febd3fabe3f85b
#
_cell.length_a   1.000
_cell.length_b   1.000
_cell.length_c   1.000
_cell.angle_alpha   90.00
_cell.angle_beta   90.00
_cell.angle_gamma   90.00
#
_symmetry.space_group_name_H-M   'P 1'
#
loop_
_entity.id
_entity.type
_entity.pdbx_description
1 polymer ?
#
loop_
_entity_poly.entity_id
_entity_poly.type
_entity_poly.pdbx_seq_one_letter_code
_entity_poly.pdbx_strand_id
1 'polypeptide(L)'
;MSKYYAGFFRQITGFVLVIIVVTVGWLFLAYKPPAPWSDSEKVLMRSLWLDSLPPLPVDPSNSAADDSQAATLGHALFFDAKLSVNGEVSCASCHQPEKRFSDDLEKGRAVGQSRRNTPSIIGLAYSPWLYWDGRRDSLWSQALSPLEDPNEHGSNRMHVARLVTEEAFYRDLYQEVFGNVPDFSNSARFPEAAGPGL
;
A
#
# COMPACT_ATOMS: atom_id res chain seq x y z
N MET A 1 57.36 -5.65 -64.86
CA MET A 1 56.56 -6.63 -64.09
C MET A 1 56.16 -6.16 -62.69
N SER A 2 56.93 -5.35 -61.95
CA SER A 2 56.67 -4.93 -60.55
C SER A 2 55.38 -4.07 -60.29
N LYS A 3 55.02 -3.20 -61.22
CA LYS A 3 53.84 -2.29 -61.02
C LYS A 3 52.48 -3.00 -61.10
N TYR A 4 52.34 -4.05 -61.86
CA TYR A 4 51.11 -4.84 -61.99
C TYR A 4 50.78 -5.61 -60.71
N TYR A 5 51.79 -6.20 -60.09
CA TYR A 5 51.57 -6.89 -58.79
C TYR A 5 51.21 -5.97 -57.66
N ALA A 6 51.76 -4.78 -57.61
CA ALA A 6 51.38 -3.78 -56.53
C ALA A 6 49.95 -3.32 -56.70
N GLY A 7 49.42 -3.14 -57.88
CA GLY A 7 48.02 -2.80 -58.12
C GLY A 7 47.05 -3.91 -57.73
N PHE A 8 47.38 -5.15 -58.10
CA PHE A 8 46.59 -6.33 -57.75
C PHE A 8 46.53 -6.58 -56.22
N PHE A 9 47.66 -6.50 -55.55
CA PHE A 9 47.66 -6.59 -54.07
C PHE A 9 46.85 -5.51 -53.39
N ARG A 10 46.90 -4.26 -53.83
CA ARG A 10 46.12 -3.15 -53.31
C ARG A 10 44.61 -3.35 -53.46
N GLN A 11 44.17 -3.94 -54.60
CA GLN A 11 42.76 -4.25 -54.83
C GLN A 11 42.28 -5.41 -53.92
N ILE A 12 43.07 -6.46 -53.74
CA ILE A 12 42.73 -7.58 -52.86
C ILE A 12 42.67 -7.11 -51.41
N THR A 13 43.63 -6.30 -50.96
CA THR A 13 43.63 -5.76 -49.59
C THR A 13 42.39 -4.88 -49.34
N GLY A 14 42.00 -4.04 -50.32
CA GLY A 14 40.77 -3.24 -50.21
C GLY A 14 39.50 -4.10 -50.14
N PHE A 15 39.42 -5.15 -50.95
CA PHE A 15 38.26 -6.05 -50.92
C PHE A 15 38.15 -6.85 -49.62
N VAL A 16 39.28 -7.34 -49.09
CA VAL A 16 39.34 -8.03 -47.78
C VAL A 16 38.94 -7.10 -46.65
N LEU A 17 39.38 -5.84 -46.67
CA LEU A 17 39.02 -4.84 -45.68
C LEU A 17 37.51 -4.53 -45.68
N VAL A 18 36.91 -4.41 -46.86
CA VAL A 18 35.45 -4.21 -46.99
C VAL A 18 34.68 -5.42 -46.43
N ILE A 19 35.11 -6.66 -46.75
CA ILE A 19 34.48 -7.86 -46.20
C ILE A 19 34.56 -7.88 -44.66
N ILE A 20 35.74 -7.56 -44.11
CA ILE A 20 35.91 -7.50 -42.64
C ILE A 20 34.98 -6.45 -42.02
N VAL A 21 34.90 -5.25 -42.56
CA VAL A 21 34.03 -4.20 -42.07
C VAL A 21 32.55 -4.58 -42.13
N VAL A 22 32.14 -5.18 -43.25
CA VAL A 22 30.75 -5.66 -43.43
C VAL A 22 30.42 -6.80 -42.45
N THR A 23 31.31 -7.77 -42.31
CA THR A 23 31.09 -8.91 -41.39
C THR A 23 31.11 -8.48 -39.93
N VAL A 24 32.03 -7.62 -39.53
CA VAL A 24 32.08 -7.06 -38.17
C VAL A 24 30.84 -6.20 -37.91
N GLY A 25 30.46 -5.36 -38.85
CA GLY A 25 29.23 -4.57 -38.74
C GLY A 25 27.98 -5.44 -38.61
N TRP A 26 27.89 -6.50 -39.42
CA TRP A 26 26.79 -7.46 -39.33
C TRP A 26 26.76 -8.21 -37.98
N LEU A 27 27.93 -8.63 -37.48
CA LEU A 27 28.05 -9.26 -36.16
C LEU A 27 27.62 -8.33 -35.04
N PHE A 28 27.99 -7.05 -35.12
CA PHE A 28 27.55 -6.04 -34.15
C PHE A 28 26.04 -5.81 -34.21
N LEU A 29 25.43 -5.73 -35.36
CA LEU A 29 24.00 -5.58 -35.57
C LEU A 29 23.21 -6.83 -35.19
N ALA A 30 23.78 -8.00 -35.35
CA ALA A 30 23.20 -9.29 -35.03
C ALA A 30 23.36 -9.67 -33.52
N TYR A 31 24.32 -9.05 -32.84
CA TYR A 31 24.55 -9.32 -31.41
C TYR A 31 23.37 -8.79 -30.57
N LYS A 32 22.56 -9.69 -30.10
CA LYS A 32 21.57 -9.39 -29.02
C LYS A 32 22.20 -9.86 -27.73
N PRO A 33 22.48 -8.94 -26.79
CA PRO A 33 22.93 -9.34 -25.46
C PRO A 33 21.86 -10.27 -24.83
N PRO A 34 22.27 -11.32 -24.12
CA PRO A 34 21.31 -12.17 -23.41
C PRO A 34 20.45 -11.31 -22.53
N ALA A 35 19.16 -11.59 -22.48
CA ALA A 35 18.27 -10.90 -21.56
C ALA A 35 18.81 -11.07 -20.13
N PRO A 36 18.87 -10.01 -19.33
CA PRO A 36 19.41 -10.07 -17.96
C PRO A 36 18.60 -11.00 -17.06
N TRP A 37 17.39 -11.37 -17.47
CA TRP A 37 16.45 -12.20 -16.71
C TRP A 37 16.01 -13.40 -17.53
N SER A 38 15.95 -14.57 -16.90
CA SER A 38 15.32 -15.78 -17.45
C SER A 38 13.80 -15.59 -17.57
N ASP A 39 13.15 -16.44 -18.35
CA ASP A 39 11.70 -16.34 -18.51
C ASP A 39 10.96 -16.67 -17.21
N SER A 40 11.47 -17.56 -16.37
CA SER A 40 10.93 -17.83 -15.03
C SER A 40 11.03 -16.61 -14.11
N GLU A 41 12.15 -15.89 -14.13
CA GLU A 41 12.29 -14.65 -13.36
C GLU A 41 11.35 -13.56 -13.85
N LYS A 42 11.16 -13.44 -15.17
CA LYS A 42 10.17 -12.49 -15.73
C LYS A 42 8.74 -12.84 -15.33
N VAL A 43 8.37 -14.12 -15.29
CA VAL A 43 7.06 -14.57 -14.82
C VAL A 43 6.89 -14.21 -13.35
N LEU A 44 7.89 -14.48 -12.51
CA LEU A 44 7.88 -14.11 -11.11
C LEU A 44 7.74 -12.59 -10.92
N MET A 45 8.54 -11.78 -11.63
CA MET A 45 8.43 -10.33 -11.55
C MET A 45 7.04 -9.81 -11.97
N ARG A 46 6.45 -10.40 -13.02
CA ARG A 46 5.09 -10.03 -13.45
C ARG A 46 4.03 -10.39 -12.40
N SER A 47 4.20 -11.50 -11.70
CA SER A 47 3.26 -11.90 -10.65
C SER A 47 3.26 -10.95 -9.44
N LEU A 48 4.27 -10.09 -9.32
CA LEU A 48 4.36 -9.07 -8.28
C LEU A 48 3.75 -7.71 -8.69
N TRP A 49 3.21 -7.60 -9.90
CA TRP A 49 2.55 -6.38 -10.35
C TRP A 49 1.17 -6.23 -9.71
N LEU A 50 0.75 -5.00 -9.47
CA LEU A 50 -0.59 -4.71 -8.93
C LEU A 50 -1.71 -5.31 -9.80
N ASP A 51 -1.57 -5.23 -11.14
CA ASP A 51 -2.55 -5.80 -12.09
C ASP A 51 -2.58 -7.35 -12.09
N SER A 52 -1.63 -7.99 -11.43
CA SER A 52 -1.54 -9.45 -11.31
C SER A 52 -2.05 -9.94 -9.95
N LEU A 53 -2.50 -9.04 -9.08
CA LEU A 53 -3.05 -9.44 -7.80
C LEU A 53 -4.33 -10.26 -8.00
N PRO A 54 -4.51 -11.34 -7.24
CA PRO A 54 -5.77 -12.09 -7.24
C PRO A 54 -6.90 -11.22 -6.68
N PRO A 55 -8.17 -11.65 -6.78
CA PRO A 55 -9.24 -11.03 -6.01
C PRO A 55 -8.89 -10.91 -4.53
N LEU A 56 -9.44 -9.89 -3.86
CA LEU A 56 -9.19 -9.69 -2.43
C LEU A 56 -9.51 -10.97 -1.64
N PRO A 57 -8.64 -11.37 -0.69
CA PRO A 57 -8.92 -12.51 0.16
C PRO A 57 -10.17 -12.22 1.02
N VAL A 58 -11.01 -13.22 1.18
CA VAL A 58 -12.17 -13.14 2.08
C VAL A 58 -11.68 -13.03 3.52
N ASP A 59 -12.22 -12.05 4.26
CA ASP A 59 -12.00 -11.95 5.71
C ASP A 59 -13.22 -12.50 6.46
N PRO A 60 -13.18 -13.76 6.94
CA PRO A 60 -14.33 -14.38 7.64
C PRO A 60 -14.61 -13.74 9.01
N SER A 61 -13.70 -12.96 9.53
CA SER A 61 -13.84 -12.23 10.80
C SER A 61 -14.56 -10.89 10.66
N ASN A 62 -14.76 -10.40 9.42
CA ASN A 62 -15.42 -9.14 9.12
C ASN A 62 -16.61 -9.36 8.20
N SER A 63 -17.81 -9.42 8.78
CA SER A 63 -19.06 -9.62 8.04
C SER A 63 -19.42 -8.46 7.10
N ALA A 64 -18.79 -7.30 7.23
CA ALA A 64 -19.00 -6.11 6.39
C ALA A 64 -17.84 -5.85 5.41
N ALA A 65 -16.91 -6.79 5.22
CA ALA A 65 -15.70 -6.58 4.42
C ALA A 65 -16.00 -6.18 2.96
N ASP A 66 -17.04 -6.77 2.36
CA ASP A 66 -17.41 -6.56 0.96
C ASP A 66 -18.63 -5.64 0.79
N ASP A 67 -19.07 -5.00 1.88
CA ASP A 67 -20.20 -4.08 1.86
C ASP A 67 -19.78 -2.68 1.43
N SER A 68 -20.36 -2.17 0.35
CA SER A 68 -20.06 -0.83 -0.19
C SER A 68 -20.50 0.31 0.73
N GLN A 69 -21.56 0.11 1.53
CA GLN A 69 -22.01 1.10 2.52
C GLN A 69 -21.06 1.15 3.69
N ALA A 70 -20.57 -0.02 4.15
CA ALA A 70 -19.50 -0.09 5.15
C ALA A 70 -18.23 0.60 4.66
N ALA A 71 -17.86 0.43 3.39
CA ALA A 71 -16.73 1.14 2.80
C ALA A 71 -16.95 2.67 2.80
N THR A 72 -18.16 3.14 2.52
CA THR A 72 -18.52 4.57 2.57
C THR A 72 -18.38 5.14 3.98
N LEU A 73 -18.91 4.44 4.98
CA LEU A 73 -18.72 4.82 6.39
C LEU A 73 -17.24 4.84 6.77
N GLY A 74 -16.49 3.79 6.43
CA GLY A 74 -15.06 3.69 6.70
C GLY A 74 -14.25 4.81 6.03
N HIS A 75 -14.60 5.16 4.80
CA HIS A 75 -13.97 6.28 4.08
C HIS A 75 -14.23 7.62 4.82
N ALA A 76 -15.46 7.88 5.23
CA ALA A 76 -15.78 9.10 5.96
C ALA A 76 -14.98 9.19 7.28
N LEU A 77 -14.92 8.10 8.05
CA LEU A 77 -14.14 8.02 9.29
C LEU A 77 -12.63 8.19 9.06
N PHE A 78 -12.09 7.67 7.96
CA PHE A 78 -10.66 7.76 7.65
C PHE A 78 -10.15 9.20 7.54
N PHE A 79 -10.99 10.13 7.10
CA PHE A 79 -10.65 11.55 6.95
C PHE A 79 -11.12 12.43 8.11
N ASP A 80 -11.84 11.87 9.09
CA ASP A 80 -12.38 12.68 10.20
C ASP A 80 -11.40 12.80 11.36
N ALA A 81 -10.98 14.03 11.66
CA ALA A 81 -10.11 14.33 12.79
C ALA A 81 -10.81 14.18 14.15
N LYS A 82 -12.14 14.17 14.19
CA LYS A 82 -12.91 13.95 15.44
C LYS A 82 -12.64 12.59 16.08
N LEU A 83 -12.02 11.65 15.35
CA LEU A 83 -11.59 10.37 15.92
C LEU A 83 -10.44 10.51 16.92
N SER A 84 -9.69 11.60 16.90
CA SER A 84 -8.61 11.85 17.85
C SER A 84 -9.07 12.64 19.09
N VAL A 85 -8.35 12.47 20.18
CA VAL A 85 -8.67 13.13 21.47
C VAL A 85 -8.63 14.65 21.39
N ASN A 86 -7.79 15.21 20.48
CA ASN A 86 -7.67 16.66 20.27
C ASN A 86 -8.51 17.18 19.09
N GLY A 87 -9.17 16.30 18.33
CA GLY A 87 -9.94 16.69 17.15
C GLY A 87 -9.12 17.20 15.97
N GLU A 88 -7.82 16.94 15.93
CA GLU A 88 -6.90 17.47 14.90
C GLU A 88 -6.28 16.40 14.03
N VAL A 89 -6.36 15.13 14.42
CA VAL A 89 -5.67 14.01 13.75
C VAL A 89 -6.68 13.00 13.21
N SER A 90 -6.63 12.77 11.91
CA SER A 90 -7.33 11.68 11.22
C SER A 90 -6.35 10.59 10.77
N CYS A 91 -6.86 9.45 10.30
CA CYS A 91 -6.02 8.43 9.66
C CYS A 91 -5.26 9.02 8.46
N ALA A 92 -5.93 9.88 7.67
CA ALA A 92 -5.33 10.57 6.53
C ALA A 92 -4.24 11.58 6.90
N SER A 93 -4.14 12.02 8.16
CA SER A 93 -3.04 12.90 8.60
C SER A 93 -1.68 12.21 8.48
N CYS A 94 -1.63 10.90 8.71
CA CYS A 94 -0.43 10.08 8.58
C CYS A 94 -0.43 9.28 7.27
N HIS A 95 -1.56 8.70 6.88
CA HIS A 95 -1.71 7.95 5.65
C HIS A 95 -2.22 8.86 4.52
N GLN A 96 -1.34 9.73 4.02
CA GLN A 96 -1.64 10.77 3.03
C GLN A 96 -1.78 10.16 1.62
N PRO A 97 -2.95 10.28 0.94
CA PRO A 97 -3.16 9.66 -0.37
C PRO A 97 -2.14 10.11 -1.42
N GLU A 98 -1.80 11.41 -1.45
CA GLU A 98 -0.84 12.00 -2.38
C GLU A 98 0.59 11.51 -2.15
N LYS A 99 0.89 10.92 -0.98
CA LYS A 99 2.17 10.29 -0.64
C LYS A 99 2.10 8.77 -0.59
N ARG A 100 1.23 8.18 -1.39
CA ARG A 100 1.03 6.73 -1.43
C ARG A 100 0.62 6.16 -0.06
N PHE A 101 -0.21 6.91 0.67
CA PHE A 101 -0.67 6.59 2.01
C PHE A 101 0.46 6.41 3.04
N SER A 102 1.54 7.20 2.91
CA SER A 102 2.60 7.42 3.89
C SER A 102 2.65 8.91 4.24
N ASP A 103 3.53 9.33 5.17
CA ASP A 103 3.76 10.75 5.51
C ASP A 103 5.15 11.25 5.10
N ASP A 104 6.01 10.34 4.59
CA ASP A 104 7.42 10.59 4.24
C ASP A 104 8.28 11.07 5.42
N LEU A 105 7.86 10.85 6.65
CA LEU A 105 8.61 11.19 7.86
C LEU A 105 9.36 9.96 8.40
N GLU A 106 10.51 10.20 9.03
CA GLU A 106 11.25 9.15 9.75
C GLU A 106 10.42 8.54 10.89
N LYS A 107 9.61 9.38 11.55
CA LYS A 107 8.65 8.99 12.58
C LYS A 107 7.36 9.75 12.37
N GLY A 108 6.24 9.04 12.37
CA GLY A 108 4.93 9.62 12.22
C GLY A 108 4.63 10.66 13.29
N ARG A 109 3.86 11.69 12.92
CA ARG A 109 3.42 12.76 13.81
C ARG A 109 1.90 12.82 13.83
N ALA A 110 1.35 12.67 15.01
CA ALA A 110 -0.08 12.71 15.24
C ALA A 110 -0.36 13.51 16.54
N VAL A 111 -1.13 13.04 17.49
CA VAL A 111 -1.28 13.68 18.81
C VAL A 111 0.08 13.79 19.52
N GLY A 112 0.92 12.78 19.34
CA GLY A 112 2.32 12.76 19.76
C GLY A 112 3.24 12.38 18.59
N GLN A 113 4.36 11.77 18.90
CA GLN A 113 5.28 11.21 17.92
C GLN A 113 5.31 9.69 18.03
N SER A 114 5.03 8.99 16.94
CA SER A 114 5.11 7.53 16.89
C SER A 114 6.56 7.05 16.97
N ARG A 115 6.74 5.77 17.29
CA ARG A 115 8.09 5.16 17.40
C ARG A 115 8.69 4.83 16.04
N ARG A 116 7.89 4.80 14.98
CA ARG A 116 8.25 4.37 13.63
C ARG A 116 7.71 5.34 12.59
N ASN A 117 8.18 5.21 11.36
CA ASN A 117 7.58 5.87 10.21
C ASN A 117 6.17 5.34 9.95
N THR A 118 5.35 6.13 9.28
CA THR A 118 4.05 5.72 8.75
C THR A 118 4.24 4.86 7.50
N PRO A 119 3.95 3.55 7.55
CA PRO A 119 4.02 2.70 6.36
C PRO A 119 2.85 2.98 5.42
N SER A 120 3.04 2.74 4.13
CA SER A 120 1.92 2.72 3.19
C SER A 120 0.92 1.62 3.54
N ILE A 121 -0.36 1.92 3.37
CA ILE A 121 -1.45 0.94 3.54
C ILE A 121 -1.88 0.29 2.21
N ILE A 122 -1.23 0.62 1.09
CA ILE A 122 -1.54 0.04 -0.22
C ILE A 122 -1.26 -1.47 -0.18
N GLY A 123 -2.28 -2.25 -0.55
CA GLY A 123 -2.16 -3.70 -0.67
C GLY A 123 -2.19 -4.48 0.65
N LEU A 124 -2.40 -3.83 1.78
CA LEU A 124 -2.43 -4.52 3.09
C LEU A 124 -3.51 -5.58 3.21
N ALA A 125 -4.58 -5.51 2.40
CA ALA A 125 -5.61 -6.54 2.37
C ALA A 125 -5.09 -7.93 1.95
N TYR A 126 -3.94 -7.98 1.28
CA TYR A 126 -3.26 -9.24 0.92
C TYR A 126 -2.26 -9.73 1.97
N SER A 127 -2.03 -8.95 3.03
CA SER A 127 -1.10 -9.34 4.08
C SER A 127 -1.84 -10.15 5.16
N PRO A 128 -1.43 -11.39 5.42
CA PRO A 128 -2.05 -12.22 6.46
C PRO A 128 -1.69 -11.76 7.88
N TRP A 129 -0.66 -10.93 8.02
CA TRP A 129 -0.17 -10.42 9.29
C TRP A 129 0.14 -8.93 9.17
N LEU A 130 -0.25 -8.17 10.19
CA LEU A 130 -0.09 -6.72 10.25
C LEU A 130 0.82 -6.35 11.43
N TYR A 131 1.46 -5.19 11.30
CA TYR A 131 2.63 -4.78 12.05
C TYR A 131 3.89 -5.59 11.73
N TRP A 132 5.05 -5.05 12.06
CA TRP A 132 6.36 -5.66 11.80
C TRP A 132 6.56 -7.01 12.53
N ASP A 133 5.82 -7.21 13.62
CA ASP A 133 5.86 -8.39 14.49
C ASP A 133 4.67 -9.34 14.28
N GLY A 134 3.77 -9.02 13.36
CA GLY A 134 2.63 -9.86 13.03
C GLY A 134 1.55 -9.97 14.13
N ARG A 135 1.51 -9.01 15.08
CA ARG A 135 0.61 -9.09 16.24
C ARG A 135 -0.87 -8.85 15.94
N ARG A 136 -1.21 -8.56 14.68
CA ARG A 136 -2.59 -8.42 14.20
C ARG A 136 -2.79 -9.27 12.95
N ASP A 137 -3.92 -9.91 12.86
CA ASP A 137 -4.30 -10.87 11.82
C ASP A 137 -5.45 -10.37 10.93
N SER A 138 -5.97 -9.19 11.19
CA SER A 138 -7.06 -8.59 10.44
C SER A 138 -6.96 -7.06 10.39
N LEU A 139 -7.43 -6.47 9.30
CA LEU A 139 -7.40 -5.01 9.10
C LEU A 139 -8.20 -4.28 10.19
N TRP A 140 -9.36 -4.81 10.57
CA TRP A 140 -10.19 -4.20 11.61
C TRP A 140 -9.52 -4.23 12.98
N SER A 141 -8.83 -5.33 13.33
CA SER A 141 -8.13 -5.42 14.61
C SER A 141 -6.90 -4.52 14.65
N GLN A 142 -6.26 -4.31 13.48
CA GLN A 142 -5.16 -3.37 13.36
C GLN A 142 -5.64 -1.92 13.53
N ALA A 143 -6.74 -1.53 12.88
CA ALA A 143 -7.26 -0.16 12.91
C ALA A 143 -7.63 0.33 14.31
N LEU A 144 -7.99 -0.55 15.23
CA LEU A 144 -8.24 -0.20 16.64
C LEU A 144 -6.99 0.26 17.38
N SER A 145 -5.81 -0.23 17.01
CA SER A 145 -4.58 0.08 17.74
C SER A 145 -4.16 1.55 17.61
N PRO A 146 -4.10 2.18 16.42
CA PRO A 146 -3.80 3.61 16.30
C PRO A 146 -4.87 4.51 16.96
N LEU A 147 -6.12 4.10 16.99
CA LEU A 147 -7.17 4.83 17.71
C LEU A 147 -6.89 4.94 19.21
N GLU A 148 -6.33 3.88 19.79
CA GLU A 148 -6.09 3.76 21.24
C GLU A 148 -4.65 4.13 21.64
N ASP A 149 -3.71 4.29 20.68
CA ASP A 149 -2.33 4.70 21.00
C ASP A 149 -2.29 6.19 21.38
N PRO A 150 -1.75 6.52 22.56
CA PRO A 150 -1.70 7.91 23.07
C PRO A 150 -0.83 8.84 22.22
N ASN A 151 0.07 8.31 21.40
CA ASN A 151 0.89 9.10 20.49
C ASN A 151 0.29 9.23 19.09
N GLU A 152 -0.77 8.44 18.76
CA GLU A 152 -1.42 8.47 17.46
C GLU A 152 -2.76 9.23 17.58
N HIS A 153 -3.91 8.58 17.78
CA HIS A 153 -5.17 9.30 17.98
C HIS A 153 -5.42 9.65 19.46
N GLY A 154 -4.85 8.90 20.41
CA GLY A 154 -5.03 9.11 21.84
C GLY A 154 -6.48 8.97 22.32
N SER A 155 -7.31 8.28 21.55
CA SER A 155 -8.74 8.14 21.74
C SER A 155 -9.08 6.79 22.38
N ASN A 156 -10.33 6.36 22.31
CA ASN A 156 -10.79 5.04 22.71
C ASN A 156 -12.04 4.63 21.93
N ARG A 157 -12.38 3.33 22.02
CA ARG A 157 -13.52 2.75 21.28
C ARG A 157 -14.85 3.39 21.65
N MET A 158 -15.04 3.80 22.89
CA MET A 158 -16.28 4.42 23.33
C MET A 158 -16.44 5.81 22.74
N HIS A 159 -15.36 6.58 22.62
CA HIS A 159 -15.39 7.87 21.92
C HIS A 159 -15.84 7.69 20.45
N VAL A 160 -15.25 6.73 19.74
CA VAL A 160 -15.63 6.44 18.35
C VAL A 160 -17.09 5.96 18.26
N ALA A 161 -17.50 5.07 19.17
CA ALA A 161 -18.88 4.57 19.18
C ALA A 161 -19.89 5.69 19.42
N ARG A 162 -19.60 6.62 20.34
CA ARG A 162 -20.44 7.81 20.58
C ARG A 162 -20.46 8.74 19.38
N LEU A 163 -19.31 9.05 18.80
CA LEU A 163 -19.23 9.87 17.59
C LEU A 163 -20.14 9.30 16.49
N VAL A 164 -20.06 8.00 16.23
CA VAL A 164 -20.86 7.34 15.20
C VAL A 164 -22.36 7.34 15.53
N THR A 165 -22.74 7.29 16.79
CA THR A 165 -24.16 7.24 17.20
C THR A 165 -24.79 8.60 17.44
N GLU A 166 -24.04 9.61 17.84
CA GLU A 166 -24.52 10.95 18.17
C GLU A 166 -24.56 11.87 16.95
N GLU A 167 -23.57 11.77 16.04
CA GLU A 167 -23.54 12.55 14.81
C GLU A 167 -24.52 11.96 13.79
N ALA A 168 -25.51 12.73 13.36
CA ALA A 168 -26.57 12.26 12.46
C ALA A 168 -26.01 11.63 11.17
N PHE A 169 -25.00 12.28 10.57
CA PHE A 169 -24.35 11.79 9.36
C PHE A 169 -23.78 10.35 9.52
N TYR A 170 -23.04 10.10 10.60
CA TYR A 170 -22.47 8.77 10.85
C TYR A 170 -23.51 7.76 11.28
N ARG A 171 -24.48 8.19 12.06
CA ARG A 171 -25.57 7.33 12.52
C ARG A 171 -26.38 6.78 11.35
N ASP A 172 -26.70 7.63 10.38
CA ASP A 172 -27.45 7.22 9.19
C ASP A 172 -26.65 6.19 8.37
N LEU A 173 -25.36 6.44 8.10
CA LEU A 173 -24.46 5.47 7.43
C LEU A 173 -24.32 4.17 8.23
N TYR A 174 -24.19 4.24 9.54
CA TYR A 174 -24.09 3.06 10.39
C TYR A 174 -25.34 2.20 10.33
N GLN A 175 -26.53 2.84 10.35
CA GLN A 175 -27.81 2.14 10.31
C GLN A 175 -28.05 1.41 9.00
N GLU A 176 -27.54 1.93 7.89
CA GLU A 176 -27.62 1.26 6.58
C GLU A 176 -26.85 -0.06 6.56
N VAL A 177 -25.72 -0.16 7.30
CA VAL A 177 -24.85 -1.34 7.33
C VAL A 177 -25.24 -2.31 8.46
N PHE A 178 -25.44 -1.79 9.66
CA PHE A 178 -25.51 -2.56 10.91
C PHE A 178 -26.90 -2.55 11.57
N GLY A 179 -27.83 -1.75 11.04
CA GLY A 179 -29.15 -1.57 11.63
C GLY A 179 -29.15 -0.61 12.81
N ASN A 180 -30.01 -0.84 13.79
CA ASN A 180 -30.20 0.07 14.91
C ASN A 180 -28.92 0.30 15.71
N VAL A 181 -28.63 1.57 16.01
CA VAL A 181 -27.50 1.93 16.86
C VAL A 181 -27.67 1.39 18.29
N PRO A 182 -26.59 0.92 18.93
CA PRO A 182 -26.62 0.51 20.33
C PRO A 182 -27.03 1.64 21.27
N ASP A 183 -27.73 1.30 22.36
CA ASP A 183 -28.03 2.23 23.43
C ASP A 183 -26.84 2.27 24.43
N PHE A 184 -26.13 3.37 24.45
CA PHE A 184 -24.98 3.61 25.35
C PHE A 184 -25.37 4.26 26.66
N SER A 185 -26.65 4.41 26.99
CA SER A 185 -27.11 5.02 28.25
C SER A 185 -26.73 4.23 29.52
N ASN A 186 -26.50 2.91 29.36
CA ASN A 186 -26.07 2.04 30.46
C ASN A 186 -24.55 2.13 30.69
N SER A 187 -24.14 3.02 31.59
CA SER A 187 -22.73 3.24 31.95
C SER A 187 -22.00 2.02 32.55
N ALA A 188 -22.73 1.08 33.16
CA ALA A 188 -22.14 -0.16 33.68
C ALA A 188 -21.73 -1.12 32.56
N ARG A 189 -22.49 -1.13 31.47
CA ARG A 189 -22.18 -1.92 30.27
C ARG A 189 -21.22 -1.21 29.32
N PHE A 190 -21.29 0.12 29.27
CA PHE A 190 -20.52 0.97 28.40
C PHE A 190 -19.82 2.08 29.18
N PRO A 191 -18.76 1.79 29.95
CA PRO A 191 -18.05 2.79 30.74
C PRO A 191 -17.38 3.84 29.84
N GLU A 192 -17.36 5.10 30.28
CA GLU A 192 -16.78 6.22 29.53
C GLU A 192 -15.29 6.02 29.20
N ALA A 193 -14.57 5.39 30.09
CA ALA A 193 -13.18 5.07 29.98
C ALA A 193 -13.01 3.55 29.64
N ALA A 194 -13.53 3.09 28.53
CA ALA A 194 -13.06 1.83 27.98
C ALA A 194 -11.63 2.10 27.48
N GLY A 195 -10.67 1.86 28.33
CA GLY A 195 -9.25 1.93 28.01
C GLY A 195 -8.89 0.98 26.87
N PRO A 196 -7.65 1.03 26.37
CA PRO A 196 -7.21 0.11 25.34
C PRO A 196 -7.52 -1.30 25.79
N GLY A 197 -8.38 -1.97 25.01
CA GLY A 197 -8.71 -3.35 25.29
C GLY A 197 -7.43 -4.18 25.20
N LEU A 198 -7.23 -5.02 26.19
CA LEU A 198 -6.15 -5.96 26.29
C LEU A 198 -6.10 -6.90 25.07
#